data_98867ea15ce46213e48280f29e01f23e
#
_entry.id   98867ea15ce46213e48280f29e01f23e
#
_cell.length_a   1.000
_cell.length_b   1.000
_cell.length_c   1.000
_cell.angle_alpha   90.00
_cell.angle_beta   90.00
_cell.angle_gamma   90.00
#
_symmetry.space_group_name_H-M   'P 1'
#
loop_
_entity.id
_entity.type
_entity.pdbx_description
1 polymer ?
#
loop_
_entity_poly.entity_id
_entity_poly.type
_entity_poly.pdbx_seq_one_letter_code
_entity_poly.pdbx_strand_id
1 'polypeptide(L)'
;LPIDLPIIGKDLENVQYVKLFQNAQEVIDKLDMNKSIEKVAVVGAGYIGVELAEAFKRWGKEVYLVDAADGCLSTYYDKLFREKMDAQLEGHGIKLEYGQLVKEIQGNGKVEKIITNKGEFPADMVVLCAGFRPNTDLGKDKLELFRNGAYIVDRTQKTSIDDVYAIGDCATVYDNSIGGTNYIALATNAVRSGIVAAHNVCGTKLESIGVQGSNGISIFGLNMVSTGLTFEKAEKLGIEVLETTFHDLQKPEFMEHNNEEVYIRIVYRKDNRKIIGAQMASKYDISMAMHVFSLAIQEGVTIDKFKLLDILFLPHFNKPYNYITMAALGAK
;
A
#
# COMPACT_ATOMS: atom_id res chain seq x y z
N LEU A 1 6.01 10.70 11.43
CA LEU A 1 7.34 10.34 11.94
C LEU A 1 7.61 8.86 11.68
N PRO A 2 8.84 8.44 11.30
CA PRO A 2 9.20 7.03 11.24
C PRO A 2 8.96 6.35 12.59
N ILE A 3 8.62 5.06 12.54
CA ILE A 3 8.58 4.25 13.76
C ILE A 3 10.03 3.97 14.17
N ASP A 4 10.36 4.37 15.38
CA ASP A 4 11.66 4.07 15.98
C ASP A 4 11.64 2.64 16.55
N LEU A 5 12.30 1.73 15.85
CA LEU A 5 12.40 0.35 16.29
C LEU A 5 13.44 0.21 17.42
N PRO A 6 13.18 -0.60 18.45
CA PRO A 6 14.14 -0.86 19.52
C PRO A 6 15.20 -1.88 19.07
N ILE A 7 15.93 -1.56 17.99
CA ILE A 7 16.95 -2.42 17.42
C ILE A 7 18.31 -1.96 17.97
N ILE A 8 19.08 -2.89 18.56
CA ILE A 8 20.45 -2.64 19.00
C ILE A 8 21.31 -2.35 17.77
N GLY A 9 22.17 -1.32 17.82
CA GLY A 9 23.05 -0.96 16.71
C GLY A 9 22.41 -0.11 15.62
N LYS A 10 21.19 0.40 15.81
CA LYS A 10 20.50 1.28 14.84
C LYS A 10 21.25 2.60 14.56
N ASP A 11 22.18 2.98 15.44
CA ASP A 11 22.96 4.22 15.31
C ASP A 11 24.33 3.98 14.64
N LEU A 12 24.63 2.77 14.17
CA LEU A 12 25.84 2.47 13.42
C LEU A 12 25.85 3.23 12.07
N GLU A 13 27.06 3.54 11.59
CA GLU A 13 27.21 4.11 10.25
C GLU A 13 26.59 3.15 9.20
N ASN A 14 25.90 3.72 8.20
CA ASN A 14 25.13 3.02 7.14
C ASN A 14 23.81 2.38 7.60
N VAL A 15 23.30 2.70 8.81
CA VAL A 15 21.88 2.52 9.10
C VAL A 15 21.12 3.75 8.63
N GLN A 16 20.04 3.58 7.85
CA GLN A 16 19.30 4.66 7.22
C GLN A 16 17.79 4.51 7.46
N TYR A 17 17.13 5.66 7.55
CA TYR A 17 15.67 5.77 7.38
C TYR A 17 15.39 6.48 6.05
N VAL A 18 14.38 6.05 5.32
CA VAL A 18 13.97 6.75 4.09
C VAL A 18 12.51 7.17 4.23
N LYS A 19 12.30 8.45 4.54
CA LYS A 19 10.96 9.06 4.65
C LYS A 19 10.90 10.39 3.92
N LEU A 20 11.97 11.17 3.94
CA LEU A 20 12.06 12.48 3.32
C LEU A 20 12.99 12.42 2.10
N PHE A 21 12.86 13.41 1.21
CA PHE A 21 13.76 13.55 0.05
C PHE A 21 15.24 13.57 0.47
N GLN A 22 15.55 14.29 1.55
CA GLN A 22 16.90 14.39 2.08
C GLN A 22 17.47 13.01 2.46
N ASN A 23 16.65 12.14 3.06
CA ASN A 23 17.08 10.78 3.40
C ASN A 23 17.41 9.95 2.16
N ALA A 24 16.60 10.08 1.09
CA ALA A 24 16.89 9.41 -0.16
C ALA A 24 18.19 9.94 -0.80
N GLN A 25 18.42 11.25 -0.75
CA GLN A 25 19.65 11.85 -1.25
C GLN A 25 20.87 11.37 -0.48
N GLU A 26 20.80 11.29 0.86
CA GLU A 26 21.87 10.74 1.69
C GLU A 26 22.23 9.29 1.32
N VAL A 27 21.23 8.45 1.03
CA VAL A 27 21.45 7.07 0.58
C VAL A 27 22.17 7.07 -0.78
N ILE A 28 21.70 7.88 -1.73
CA ILE A 28 22.33 8.00 -3.07
C ILE A 28 23.79 8.44 -2.93
N ASP A 29 24.05 9.51 -2.17
CA ASP A 29 25.38 10.05 -1.97
C ASP A 29 26.33 9.00 -1.35
N LYS A 30 25.87 8.23 -0.35
CA LYS A 30 26.63 7.14 0.24
C LYS A 30 26.97 6.03 -0.76
N LEU A 31 26.01 5.65 -1.60
CA LEU A 31 26.22 4.61 -2.63
C LEU A 31 27.17 5.09 -3.74
N ASP A 32 27.16 6.39 -4.08
CA ASP A 32 28.07 6.96 -5.07
C ASP A 32 29.48 7.12 -4.54
N MET A 33 29.66 7.59 -3.30
CA MET A 33 30.94 7.82 -2.69
C MET A 33 31.61 6.52 -2.22
N ASN A 34 30.82 5.53 -1.78
CA ASN A 34 31.33 4.29 -1.20
C ASN A 34 30.95 3.06 -2.03
N LYS A 35 31.81 2.70 -2.95
CA LYS A 35 31.63 1.52 -3.82
C LYS A 35 31.74 0.20 -3.06
N SER A 36 32.22 0.19 -1.79
CA SER A 36 32.28 -1.03 -0.97
C SER A 36 30.91 -1.44 -0.38
N ILE A 37 29.88 -0.61 -0.51
CA ILE A 37 28.51 -1.00 -0.16
C ILE A 37 27.98 -1.88 -1.28
N GLU A 38 27.98 -3.20 -1.09
CA GLU A 38 27.51 -4.20 -2.05
C GLU A 38 26.20 -4.87 -1.59
N LYS A 39 26.05 -5.07 -0.27
CA LYS A 39 24.92 -5.78 0.34
C LYS A 39 24.04 -4.83 1.12
N VAL A 40 22.77 -4.80 0.79
CA VAL A 40 21.77 -3.93 1.44
C VAL A 40 20.68 -4.78 2.05
N ALA A 41 20.45 -4.60 3.36
CA ALA A 41 19.28 -5.18 4.02
C ALA A 41 18.18 -4.11 4.16
N VAL A 42 17.03 -4.38 3.59
CA VAL A 42 15.82 -3.56 3.72
C VAL A 42 14.91 -4.21 4.76
N VAL A 43 14.67 -3.53 5.87
CA VAL A 43 13.87 -4.02 7.00
C VAL A 43 12.46 -3.41 6.93
N GLY A 44 11.49 -4.24 6.63
CA GLY A 44 10.10 -3.87 6.37
C GLY A 44 9.74 -4.03 4.89
N ALA A 45 8.84 -4.96 4.57
CA ALA A 45 8.40 -5.29 3.22
C ALA A 45 7.03 -4.64 2.87
N GLY A 46 6.77 -3.43 3.39
CA GLY A 46 5.68 -2.56 2.95
C GLY A 46 6.03 -1.87 1.61
N TYR A 47 5.21 -0.89 1.19
CA TYR A 47 5.43 -0.14 -0.06
C TYR A 47 6.86 0.40 -0.18
N ILE A 48 7.29 1.19 0.79
CA ILE A 48 8.62 1.83 0.77
C ILE A 48 9.73 0.79 0.68
N GLY A 49 9.63 -0.31 1.47
CA GLY A 49 10.66 -1.34 1.47
C GLY A 49 10.75 -2.10 0.15
N VAL A 50 9.62 -2.43 -0.46
CA VAL A 50 9.59 -3.13 -1.76
C VAL A 50 10.14 -2.23 -2.88
N GLU A 51 9.76 -0.95 -2.91
CA GLU A 51 10.27 0.03 -3.88
C GLU A 51 11.78 0.26 -3.73
N LEU A 52 12.27 0.37 -2.49
CA LEU A 52 13.70 0.50 -2.22
C LEU A 52 14.48 -0.76 -2.57
N ALA A 53 13.91 -1.94 -2.32
CA ALA A 53 14.53 -3.21 -2.71
C ALA A 53 14.73 -3.29 -4.24
N GLU A 54 13.71 -2.88 -5.03
CA GLU A 54 13.85 -2.73 -6.48
C GLU A 54 14.93 -1.73 -6.85
N ALA A 55 14.92 -0.54 -6.24
CA ALA A 55 15.88 0.53 -6.54
C ALA A 55 17.32 0.07 -6.28
N PHE A 56 17.61 -0.55 -5.13
CA PHE A 56 18.93 -1.09 -4.81
C PHE A 56 19.35 -2.20 -5.79
N LYS A 57 18.40 -3.06 -6.18
CA LYS A 57 18.68 -4.11 -7.15
C LYS A 57 19.03 -3.52 -8.52
N ARG A 58 18.34 -2.48 -8.98
CA ARG A 58 18.67 -1.74 -10.21
C ARG A 58 20.06 -1.09 -10.15
N TRP A 59 20.53 -0.75 -8.95
CA TRP A 59 21.90 -0.27 -8.68
C TRP A 59 22.94 -1.40 -8.56
N GLY A 60 22.56 -2.64 -8.88
CA GLY A 60 23.45 -3.80 -8.88
C GLY A 60 23.81 -4.33 -7.50
N LYS A 61 23.06 -3.95 -6.46
CA LYS A 61 23.30 -4.42 -5.09
C LYS A 61 22.74 -5.82 -4.86
N GLU A 62 23.33 -6.56 -3.95
CA GLU A 62 22.73 -7.75 -3.35
C GLU A 62 21.73 -7.29 -2.28
N VAL A 63 20.47 -7.69 -2.42
CA VAL A 63 19.39 -7.16 -1.58
C VAL A 63 18.73 -8.28 -0.78
N TYR A 64 18.64 -8.06 0.54
CA TYR A 64 17.83 -8.84 1.48
C TYR A 64 16.61 -8.00 1.88
N LEU A 65 15.41 -8.49 1.62
CA LEU A 65 14.15 -7.87 2.07
C LEU A 65 13.63 -8.66 3.26
N VAL A 66 13.68 -8.06 4.44
CA VAL A 66 13.40 -8.73 5.72
C VAL A 66 12.14 -8.16 6.34
N ASP A 67 11.19 -9.01 6.72
CA ASP A 67 9.96 -8.58 7.40
C ASP A 67 9.53 -9.59 8.47
N ALA A 68 8.89 -9.09 9.53
CA ALA A 68 8.26 -9.93 10.55
C ALA A 68 6.96 -10.60 10.06
N ALA A 69 6.30 -10.03 9.06
CA ALA A 69 5.15 -10.62 8.39
C ALA A 69 5.57 -11.82 7.50
N ASP A 70 4.59 -12.58 7.05
CA ASP A 70 4.75 -13.79 6.22
C ASP A 70 4.86 -13.53 4.72
N GLY A 71 4.94 -12.26 4.30
CA GLY A 71 5.06 -11.84 2.91
C GLY A 71 5.06 -10.33 2.76
N CYS A 72 5.44 -9.84 1.57
CA CYS A 72 5.45 -8.43 1.27
C CYS A 72 4.03 -7.85 1.20
N LEU A 73 3.90 -6.52 1.35
CA LEU A 73 2.66 -5.76 1.14
C LEU A 73 1.43 -6.31 1.89
N SER A 74 1.63 -7.03 3.01
CA SER A 74 0.61 -7.78 3.75
C SER A 74 -0.54 -6.91 4.28
N THR A 75 -0.36 -5.61 4.37
CA THR A 75 -1.39 -4.65 4.81
C THR A 75 -2.32 -4.24 3.66
N TYR A 76 -1.89 -4.41 2.40
CA TYR A 76 -2.53 -3.84 1.22
C TYR A 76 -3.12 -4.87 0.26
N TYR A 77 -2.58 -6.10 0.25
CA TYR A 77 -2.96 -7.14 -0.69
C TYR A 77 -3.18 -8.48 0.00
N ASP A 78 -4.16 -9.23 -0.48
CA ASP A 78 -4.37 -10.64 -0.11
C ASP A 78 -3.23 -11.53 -0.63
N LYS A 79 -3.05 -12.69 -0.02
CA LYS A 79 -1.97 -13.63 -0.31
C LYS A 79 -1.79 -13.93 -1.80
N LEU A 80 -2.89 -14.12 -2.56
CA LEU A 80 -2.86 -14.36 -4.00
C LEU A 80 -2.01 -13.33 -4.78
N PHE A 81 -2.10 -12.05 -4.40
CA PHE A 81 -1.38 -10.96 -5.06
C PHE A 81 0.03 -10.81 -4.49
N ARG A 82 0.19 -11.02 -3.18
CA ARG A 82 1.51 -10.98 -2.53
C ARG A 82 2.46 -12.02 -3.13
N GLU A 83 1.99 -13.26 -3.34
CA GLU A 83 2.77 -14.32 -3.99
C GLU A 83 3.24 -13.96 -5.41
N LYS A 84 2.46 -13.15 -6.15
CA LYS A 84 2.90 -12.66 -7.46
C LYS A 84 4.02 -11.63 -7.34
N MET A 85 3.94 -10.75 -6.35
CA MET A 85 5.00 -9.79 -6.06
C MET A 85 6.25 -10.50 -5.55
N ASP A 86 6.11 -11.48 -4.66
CA ASP A 86 7.23 -12.27 -4.16
C ASP A 86 7.96 -12.98 -5.30
N ALA A 87 7.23 -13.64 -6.21
CA ALA A 87 7.81 -14.27 -7.39
C ALA A 87 8.52 -13.26 -8.33
N GLN A 88 7.98 -12.04 -8.43
CA GLN A 88 8.60 -10.96 -9.21
C GLN A 88 9.92 -10.49 -8.58
N LEU A 89 9.95 -10.32 -7.28
CA LEU A 89 11.14 -9.91 -6.53
C LEU A 89 12.23 -10.99 -6.56
N GLU A 90 11.87 -12.24 -6.29
CA GLU A 90 12.79 -13.41 -6.35
C GLU A 90 13.34 -13.62 -7.76
N GLY A 91 12.48 -13.49 -8.78
CA GLY A 91 12.87 -13.61 -10.18
C GLY A 91 13.93 -12.57 -10.62
N HIS A 92 14.01 -11.44 -9.90
CA HIS A 92 15.05 -10.43 -10.08
C HIS A 92 16.21 -10.57 -9.08
N GLY A 93 16.22 -11.65 -8.28
CA GLY A 93 17.32 -11.99 -7.38
C GLY A 93 17.35 -11.14 -6.09
N ILE A 94 16.20 -10.70 -5.61
CA ILE A 94 16.03 -10.18 -4.25
C ILE A 94 15.80 -11.37 -3.32
N LYS A 95 16.50 -11.42 -2.20
CA LYS A 95 16.37 -12.47 -1.18
C LYS A 95 15.28 -12.08 -0.20
N LEU A 96 14.21 -12.89 -0.13
CA LEU A 96 13.05 -12.64 0.72
C LEU A 96 13.19 -13.39 2.04
N GLU A 97 13.26 -12.65 3.13
CA GLU A 97 13.49 -13.16 4.47
C GLU A 97 12.31 -12.78 5.38
N TYR A 98 11.19 -13.50 5.21
CA TYR A 98 9.94 -13.24 5.91
C TYR A 98 9.76 -14.03 7.21
N GLY A 99 8.83 -13.57 8.06
CA GLY A 99 8.60 -14.12 9.39
C GLY A 99 9.81 -13.97 10.29
N GLN A 100 10.64 -12.95 10.06
CA GLN A 100 11.88 -12.70 10.76
C GLN A 100 11.88 -11.31 11.41
N LEU A 101 12.06 -11.27 12.71
CA LEU A 101 12.19 -10.04 13.47
C LEU A 101 13.68 -9.69 13.62
N VAL A 102 14.08 -8.55 13.07
CA VAL A 102 15.44 -8.00 13.31
C VAL A 102 15.56 -7.55 14.76
N LYS A 103 16.58 -8.04 15.44
CA LYS A 103 16.85 -7.75 16.86
C LYS A 103 18.05 -6.84 17.05
N GLU A 104 19.06 -7.00 16.19
CA GLU A 104 20.33 -6.34 16.34
C GLU A 104 20.96 -6.09 14.96
N ILE A 105 21.64 -4.97 14.83
CA ILE A 105 22.54 -4.64 13.73
C ILE A 105 23.95 -4.61 14.33
N GLN A 106 24.87 -5.41 13.78
CA GLN A 106 26.23 -5.53 14.30
C GLN A 106 27.26 -4.98 13.33
N GLY A 107 28.38 -4.49 13.90
CA GLY A 107 29.54 -4.04 13.17
C GLY A 107 30.50 -3.22 14.05
N ASN A 108 31.67 -2.95 13.51
CA ASN A 108 32.68 -2.14 14.21
C ASN A 108 32.63 -0.68 13.69
N GLY A 109 31.77 0.13 14.30
CA GLY A 109 31.49 1.52 13.91
C GLY A 109 30.56 1.67 12.70
N LYS A 110 30.54 0.73 11.78
CA LYS A 110 29.63 0.67 10.62
C LYS A 110 28.94 -0.69 10.55
N VAL A 111 27.87 -0.77 9.78
CA VAL A 111 27.10 -2.01 9.57
C VAL A 111 27.98 -3.09 8.91
N GLU A 112 27.92 -4.31 9.42
CA GLU A 112 28.53 -5.52 8.85
C GLU A 112 27.51 -6.65 8.67
N LYS A 113 26.51 -6.75 9.55
CA LYS A 113 25.43 -7.73 9.47
C LYS A 113 24.19 -7.36 10.28
N ILE A 114 23.08 -8.01 10.00
CA ILE A 114 21.86 -7.99 10.81
C ILE A 114 21.63 -9.35 11.47
N ILE A 115 21.10 -9.33 12.69
CA ILE A 115 20.72 -10.50 13.46
C ILE A 115 19.18 -10.52 13.60
N THR A 116 18.58 -11.63 13.26
CA THR A 116 17.15 -11.85 13.40
C THR A 116 16.86 -12.94 14.47
N ASN A 117 15.60 -13.24 14.71
CA ASN A 117 15.18 -14.37 15.53
C ASN A 117 15.43 -15.73 14.87
N LYS A 118 15.81 -15.80 13.58
CA LYS A 118 16.03 -17.07 12.85
C LYS A 118 17.42 -17.25 12.28
N GLY A 119 18.21 -16.18 12.22
CA GLY A 119 19.57 -16.22 11.64
C GLY A 119 20.21 -14.88 11.51
N GLU A 120 21.32 -14.83 10.78
CA GLU A 120 22.06 -13.60 10.49
C GLU A 120 22.30 -13.46 8.99
N PHE A 121 22.37 -12.20 8.51
CA PHE A 121 22.61 -11.85 7.12
C PHE A 121 23.69 -10.78 7.02
N PRO A 122 24.66 -10.91 6.11
CA PRO A 122 25.65 -9.87 5.89
C PRO A 122 24.98 -8.64 5.25
N ALA A 123 25.36 -7.46 5.69
CA ALA A 123 24.91 -6.20 5.14
C ALA A 123 25.96 -5.11 5.32
N ASP A 124 26.20 -4.31 4.29
CA ASP A 124 27.05 -3.12 4.33
C ASP A 124 26.22 -1.85 4.60
N MET A 125 24.91 -1.94 4.36
CA MET A 125 23.91 -0.92 4.64
C MET A 125 22.60 -1.56 5.10
N VAL A 126 21.93 -0.94 6.07
CA VAL A 126 20.58 -1.29 6.52
C VAL A 126 19.65 -0.12 6.31
N VAL A 127 18.50 -0.35 5.69
CA VAL A 127 17.45 0.66 5.55
C VAL A 127 16.21 0.22 6.33
N LEU A 128 15.81 1.02 7.31
CA LEU A 128 14.67 0.74 8.18
C LEU A 128 13.39 1.34 7.62
N CYS A 129 12.48 0.47 7.16
CA CYS A 129 11.20 0.82 6.51
C CYS A 129 9.99 0.29 7.29
N ALA A 130 10.06 0.21 8.62
CA ALA A 130 9.02 -0.40 9.47
C ALA A 130 7.76 0.46 9.67
N GLY A 131 7.49 1.40 8.76
CA GLY A 131 6.31 2.25 8.78
C GLY A 131 6.51 3.56 9.54
N PHE A 132 5.38 4.24 9.83
CA PHE A 132 5.38 5.56 10.45
C PHE A 132 4.16 5.74 11.35
N ARG A 133 4.26 6.67 12.30
CA ARG A 133 3.18 7.11 13.18
C ARG A 133 2.73 8.54 12.83
N PRO A 134 1.47 8.91 13.13
CA PRO A 134 1.02 10.29 13.05
C PRO A 134 1.92 11.21 13.89
N ASN A 135 2.16 12.42 13.39
CA ASN A 135 2.85 13.46 14.15
C ASN A 135 1.80 14.36 14.83
N THR A 136 1.42 14.01 16.04
CA THR A 136 0.34 14.65 16.80
C THR A 136 0.79 15.21 18.16
N ASP A 137 2.10 15.31 18.36
CA ASP A 137 2.67 15.77 19.64
C ASP A 137 2.18 17.18 20.03
N LEU A 138 1.87 18.04 19.04
CA LEU A 138 1.40 19.42 19.27
C LEU A 138 0.04 19.47 20.01
N GLY A 139 -0.88 18.56 19.70
CA GLY A 139 -2.26 18.62 20.22
C GLY A 139 -2.71 17.37 20.99
N LYS A 140 -1.83 16.43 21.28
CA LYS A 140 -2.17 15.12 21.86
C LYS A 140 -2.88 15.19 23.21
N ASP A 141 -2.60 16.24 24.00
CA ASP A 141 -3.17 16.41 25.34
C ASP A 141 -4.48 17.20 25.34
N LYS A 142 -4.93 17.69 24.17
CA LYS A 142 -6.11 18.55 24.03
C LYS A 142 -7.14 18.02 23.04
N LEU A 143 -6.71 17.32 22.01
CA LEU A 143 -7.56 16.83 20.91
C LEU A 143 -7.83 15.34 21.07
N GLU A 144 -9.01 14.91 20.65
CA GLU A 144 -9.34 13.48 20.60
C GLU A 144 -8.46 12.73 19.60
N LEU A 145 -7.93 11.60 20.05
CA LEU A 145 -7.03 10.76 19.26
C LEU A 145 -7.67 9.41 18.92
N PHE A 146 -7.44 8.98 17.70
CA PHE A 146 -7.71 7.62 17.26
C PHE A 146 -6.69 6.64 17.86
N ARG A 147 -7.00 5.34 17.83
CA ARG A 147 -6.19 4.26 18.45
C ARG A 147 -4.69 4.24 18.08
N ASN A 148 -4.32 4.83 16.93
CA ASN A 148 -2.93 4.94 16.48
C ASN A 148 -2.31 6.31 16.74
N GLY A 149 -3.01 7.19 17.46
CA GLY A 149 -2.56 8.53 17.80
C GLY A 149 -2.89 9.61 16.74
N ALA A 150 -3.62 9.31 15.67
CA ALA A 150 -4.10 10.32 14.72
C ALA A 150 -5.23 11.18 15.34
N TYR A 151 -5.30 12.46 14.98
CA TYR A 151 -6.43 13.30 15.38
C TYR A 151 -7.72 12.80 14.76
N ILE A 152 -8.77 12.63 15.58
CA ILE A 152 -10.11 12.34 15.09
C ILE A 152 -10.69 13.62 14.50
N VAL A 153 -11.18 13.52 13.26
CA VAL A 153 -11.87 14.62 12.57
C VAL A 153 -13.20 14.17 12.01
N ASP A 154 -14.11 15.11 11.87
CA ASP A 154 -15.36 14.90 11.15
C ASP A 154 -15.19 15.02 9.63
N ARG A 155 -16.30 14.95 8.89
CA ARG A 155 -16.26 15.06 7.41
C ARG A 155 -15.92 16.47 6.91
N THR A 156 -15.92 17.48 7.77
CA THR A 156 -15.49 18.85 7.46
C THR A 156 -14.01 19.09 7.81
N GLN A 157 -13.32 18.08 8.32
CA GLN A 157 -11.95 18.11 8.86
C GLN A 157 -11.82 18.86 10.19
N LYS A 158 -12.91 19.11 10.90
CA LYS A 158 -12.87 19.66 12.26
C LYS A 158 -12.46 18.61 13.27
N THR A 159 -11.66 19.01 14.23
CA THR A 159 -11.28 18.22 15.40
C THR A 159 -12.33 18.30 16.51
N SER A 160 -12.02 17.76 17.69
CA SER A 160 -12.87 17.87 18.89
C SER A 160 -12.94 19.28 19.51
N ILE A 161 -12.16 20.23 19.00
CA ILE A 161 -12.15 21.63 19.43
C ILE A 161 -12.63 22.52 18.30
N ASP A 162 -13.54 23.45 18.58
CA ASP A 162 -14.02 24.40 17.60
C ASP A 162 -12.88 25.22 16.98
N ASP A 163 -13.03 25.52 15.69
CA ASP A 163 -12.07 26.27 14.88
C ASP A 163 -10.67 25.65 14.74
N VAL A 164 -10.52 24.38 15.17
CA VAL A 164 -9.30 23.60 14.97
C VAL A 164 -9.55 22.49 13.96
N TYR A 165 -8.73 22.48 12.89
CA TYR A 165 -8.81 21.52 11.80
C TYR A 165 -7.53 20.67 11.75
N ALA A 166 -7.66 19.41 11.33
CA ALA A 166 -6.51 18.53 11.08
C ALA A 166 -6.65 17.84 9.71
N ILE A 167 -5.53 17.76 8.98
CA ILE A 167 -5.48 17.25 7.62
C ILE A 167 -4.26 16.34 7.40
N GLY A 168 -4.29 15.55 6.34
CA GLY A 168 -3.18 14.70 5.93
C GLY A 168 -2.91 13.55 6.89
N ASP A 169 -1.64 13.12 6.94
CA ASP A 169 -1.22 11.91 7.67
C ASP A 169 -1.33 12.01 9.20
N CYS A 170 -1.68 13.16 9.78
CA CYS A 170 -1.94 13.29 11.19
C CYS A 170 -3.43 13.15 11.58
N ALA A 171 -4.33 13.05 10.60
CA ALA A 171 -5.77 13.00 10.80
C ALA A 171 -6.41 11.69 10.33
N THR A 172 -7.57 11.36 10.89
CA THR A 172 -8.42 10.26 10.41
C THR A 172 -9.15 10.63 9.13
N VAL A 173 -9.76 9.63 8.51
CA VAL A 173 -10.62 9.77 7.33
C VAL A 173 -11.91 8.98 7.55
N TYR A 174 -12.97 9.31 6.79
CA TYR A 174 -14.13 8.44 6.68
C TYR A 174 -13.88 7.40 5.59
N ASP A 175 -13.87 6.13 5.97
CA ASP A 175 -13.64 4.99 5.07
C ASP A 175 -14.97 4.41 4.61
N ASN A 176 -15.26 4.55 3.31
CA ASN A 176 -16.51 4.08 2.72
C ASN A 176 -16.64 2.55 2.73
N SER A 177 -15.52 1.82 2.77
CA SER A 177 -15.52 0.35 2.75
C SER A 177 -16.06 -0.24 4.07
N ILE A 178 -15.83 0.47 5.18
CA ILE A 178 -16.32 0.07 6.52
C ILE A 178 -17.49 0.93 6.99
N GLY A 179 -17.77 2.05 6.32
CA GLY A 179 -18.80 3.01 6.72
C GLY A 179 -18.48 3.74 8.02
N GLY A 180 -17.21 4.07 8.27
CA GLY A 180 -16.79 4.65 9.54
C GLY A 180 -15.42 5.32 9.53
N THR A 181 -15.04 5.87 10.69
CA THR A 181 -13.73 6.50 10.88
C THR A 181 -12.60 5.47 10.82
N ASN A 182 -11.57 5.78 10.06
CA ASN A 182 -10.37 4.97 9.90
C ASN A 182 -9.12 5.85 9.74
N TYR A 183 -7.96 5.21 9.72
CA TYR A 183 -6.69 5.87 9.41
C TYR A 183 -6.11 5.29 8.13
N ILE A 184 -5.99 6.12 7.09
CA ILE A 184 -5.45 5.76 5.78
C ILE A 184 -4.56 6.91 5.31
N ALA A 185 -3.26 6.80 5.57
CA ALA A 185 -2.28 7.81 5.21
C ALA A 185 -1.83 7.64 3.77
N LEU A 186 -2.38 8.47 2.89
CA LEU A 186 -2.06 8.54 1.46
C LEU A 186 -1.98 10.02 1.04
N ALA A 187 -1.03 10.35 0.18
CA ALA A 187 -0.84 11.71 -0.34
C ALA A 187 -2.12 12.29 -0.97
N THR A 188 -2.88 11.46 -1.69
CA THR A 188 -4.16 11.84 -2.29
C THR A 188 -5.23 12.16 -1.24
N ASN A 189 -5.21 11.50 -0.08
CA ASN A 189 -6.10 11.82 1.05
C ASN A 189 -5.68 13.13 1.70
N ALA A 190 -4.37 13.38 1.83
CA ALA A 190 -3.84 14.64 2.36
C ALA A 190 -4.29 15.83 1.51
N VAL A 191 -4.19 15.73 0.18
CA VAL A 191 -4.66 16.78 -0.74
C VAL A 191 -6.16 17.02 -0.58
N ARG A 192 -6.98 15.96 -0.60
CA ARG A 192 -8.45 16.11 -0.47
C ARG A 192 -8.86 16.69 0.88
N SER A 193 -8.24 16.25 1.98
CA SER A 193 -8.52 16.80 3.31
C SER A 193 -8.12 18.27 3.40
N GLY A 194 -7.02 18.68 2.76
CA GLY A 194 -6.62 20.09 2.65
C GLY A 194 -7.63 20.93 1.90
N ILE A 195 -8.19 20.45 0.79
CA ILE A 195 -9.25 21.13 0.04
C ILE A 195 -10.49 21.31 0.93
N VAL A 196 -10.95 20.24 1.58
CA VAL A 196 -12.14 20.28 2.45
C VAL A 196 -11.94 21.27 3.60
N ALA A 197 -10.81 21.21 4.30
CA ALA A 197 -10.51 22.14 5.40
C ALA A 197 -10.44 23.58 4.92
N ALA A 198 -9.77 23.87 3.81
CA ALA A 198 -9.65 25.23 3.27
C ALA A 198 -11.01 25.84 2.96
N HIS A 199 -11.93 25.09 2.33
CA HIS A 199 -13.29 25.58 2.08
C HIS A 199 -14.01 25.92 3.38
N ASN A 200 -13.98 25.04 4.38
CA ASN A 200 -14.67 25.24 5.65
C ASN A 200 -14.09 26.42 6.44
N VAL A 201 -12.76 26.57 6.48
CA VAL A 201 -12.10 27.72 7.12
C VAL A 201 -12.50 29.04 6.45
N CYS A 202 -12.71 29.05 5.12
CA CYS A 202 -13.17 30.22 4.36
C CYS A 202 -14.70 30.41 4.39
N GLY A 203 -15.44 29.64 5.20
CA GLY A 203 -16.89 29.78 5.34
C GLY A 203 -17.74 29.10 4.27
N THR A 204 -17.12 28.34 3.35
CA THR A 204 -17.84 27.54 2.35
C THR A 204 -18.01 26.12 2.88
N LYS A 205 -19.23 25.72 3.19
CA LYS A 205 -19.48 24.36 3.71
C LYS A 205 -19.16 23.31 2.65
N LEU A 206 -18.17 22.45 2.94
CA LEU A 206 -17.79 21.30 2.13
C LEU A 206 -17.55 20.10 3.02
N GLU A 207 -18.16 18.96 2.69
CA GLU A 207 -17.96 17.71 3.41
C GLU A 207 -17.18 16.71 2.54
N SER A 208 -16.28 15.97 3.16
CA SER A 208 -15.62 14.83 2.52
C SER A 208 -16.65 13.75 2.17
N ILE A 209 -16.59 13.25 0.95
CA ILE A 209 -17.40 12.10 0.50
C ILE A 209 -16.87 10.76 1.02
N GLY A 210 -15.79 10.78 1.79
CA GLY A 210 -15.07 9.59 2.23
C GLY A 210 -13.99 9.16 1.25
N VAL A 211 -13.28 8.11 1.63
CA VAL A 211 -12.19 7.51 0.85
C VAL A 211 -12.27 5.99 0.90
N GLN A 212 -11.56 5.30 0.01
CA GLN A 212 -11.49 3.84 -0.05
C GLN A 212 -10.05 3.30 0.08
N GLY A 213 -9.06 4.17 0.26
CA GLY A 213 -7.66 3.76 0.35
C GLY A 213 -7.09 3.23 -0.96
N SER A 214 -7.52 3.78 -2.10
CA SER A 214 -7.02 3.40 -3.41
C SER A 214 -5.52 3.65 -3.52
N ASN A 215 -4.78 2.62 -3.91
CA ASN A 215 -3.32 2.63 -3.98
C ASN A 215 -2.83 1.73 -5.11
N GLY A 216 -1.56 1.86 -5.48
CA GLY A 216 -0.93 1.05 -6.51
C GLY A 216 0.58 1.03 -6.37
N ILE A 217 1.21 -0.03 -6.89
CA ILE A 217 2.66 -0.22 -6.92
C ILE A 217 3.07 -0.84 -8.26
N SER A 218 4.24 -0.47 -8.75
CA SER A 218 4.83 -1.04 -9.97
C SER A 218 6.27 -1.45 -9.69
N ILE A 219 6.57 -2.75 -9.75
CA ILE A 219 7.88 -3.34 -9.44
C ILE A 219 8.32 -4.23 -10.59
N PHE A 220 9.45 -3.90 -11.20
CA PHE A 220 10.01 -4.61 -12.37
C PHE A 220 8.97 -4.89 -13.46
N GLY A 221 8.03 -3.95 -13.66
CA GLY A 221 6.96 -4.05 -14.65
C GLY A 221 5.72 -4.81 -14.21
N LEU A 222 5.68 -5.40 -13.01
CA LEU A 222 4.44 -5.90 -12.42
C LEU A 222 3.71 -4.74 -11.75
N ASN A 223 2.51 -4.42 -12.23
CA ASN A 223 1.62 -3.43 -11.66
C ASN A 223 0.60 -4.11 -10.77
N MET A 224 0.45 -3.63 -9.54
CA MET A 224 -0.59 -4.07 -8.63
C MET A 224 -1.35 -2.85 -8.12
N VAL A 225 -2.68 -2.94 -8.10
CA VAL A 225 -3.56 -1.87 -7.64
C VAL A 225 -4.64 -2.43 -6.72
N SER A 226 -5.02 -1.65 -5.70
CA SER A 226 -6.10 -2.04 -4.81
C SER A 226 -6.94 -0.85 -4.35
N THR A 227 -8.17 -1.12 -3.97
CA THR A 227 -9.10 -0.15 -3.38
C THR A 227 -10.02 -0.85 -2.41
N GLY A 228 -10.37 -0.21 -1.31
CA GLY A 228 -11.22 -0.77 -0.28
C GLY A 228 -10.53 -1.83 0.58
N LEU A 229 -11.30 -2.79 1.06
CA LEU A 229 -10.82 -3.87 1.92
C LEU A 229 -10.31 -5.06 1.11
N THR A 230 -9.20 -5.64 1.56
CA THR A 230 -8.84 -7.00 1.18
C THR A 230 -9.79 -7.99 1.86
N PHE A 231 -9.90 -9.21 1.33
CA PHE A 231 -10.68 -10.27 1.96
C PHE A 231 -10.18 -10.56 3.38
N GLU A 232 -8.88 -10.76 3.52
CA GLU A 232 -8.23 -11.04 4.83
C GLU A 232 -8.47 -9.90 5.84
N LYS A 233 -8.48 -8.64 5.39
CA LYS A 233 -8.73 -7.49 6.28
C LYS A 233 -10.20 -7.40 6.68
N ALA A 234 -11.13 -7.70 5.78
CA ALA A 234 -12.56 -7.73 6.07
C ALA A 234 -12.88 -8.81 7.13
N GLU A 235 -12.32 -10.02 6.99
CA GLU A 235 -12.46 -11.09 7.99
C GLU A 235 -11.91 -10.69 9.37
N LYS A 236 -10.71 -10.08 9.42
CA LYS A 236 -10.12 -9.56 10.67
C LYS A 236 -10.96 -8.48 11.34
N LEU A 237 -11.77 -7.75 10.58
CA LEU A 237 -12.71 -6.76 11.09
C LEU A 237 -14.08 -7.38 11.47
N GLY A 238 -14.27 -8.68 11.28
CA GLY A 238 -15.52 -9.37 11.55
C GLY A 238 -16.64 -9.05 10.56
N ILE A 239 -16.29 -8.58 9.37
CA ILE A 239 -17.27 -8.29 8.30
C ILE A 239 -17.48 -9.57 7.50
N GLU A 240 -18.72 -10.06 7.45
CA GLU A 240 -19.06 -11.22 6.61
C GLU A 240 -18.99 -10.84 5.13
N VAL A 241 -18.03 -11.43 4.43
CA VAL A 241 -17.75 -11.16 3.03
C VAL A 241 -17.75 -12.42 2.18
N LEU A 242 -17.94 -12.20 0.90
CA LEU A 242 -17.70 -13.15 -0.18
C LEU A 242 -16.68 -12.54 -1.13
N GLU A 243 -16.04 -13.38 -1.93
CA GLU A 243 -15.12 -12.95 -2.97
C GLU A 243 -15.38 -13.63 -4.29
N THR A 244 -14.93 -13.02 -5.36
CA THR A 244 -14.80 -13.63 -6.66
C THR A 244 -13.45 -13.27 -7.26
N THR A 245 -12.82 -14.24 -7.92
CA THR A 245 -11.53 -14.07 -8.58
C THR A 245 -11.66 -14.46 -10.04
N PHE A 246 -10.93 -13.76 -10.88
CA PHE A 246 -10.85 -14.07 -12.31
C PHE A 246 -9.46 -13.72 -12.85
N HIS A 247 -8.99 -14.43 -13.85
CA HIS A 247 -7.81 -14.05 -14.61
C HIS A 247 -7.98 -14.45 -16.07
N ASP A 248 -7.48 -13.62 -16.95
CA ASP A 248 -7.45 -13.85 -18.39
C ASP A 248 -6.55 -12.80 -19.05
N LEU A 249 -6.24 -13.00 -20.33
CA LEU A 249 -5.66 -11.97 -21.18
C LEU A 249 -6.62 -10.77 -21.30
N GLN A 250 -6.06 -9.57 -21.27
CA GLN A 250 -6.85 -8.35 -21.37
C GLN A 250 -7.58 -8.21 -22.71
N LYS A 251 -6.92 -8.62 -23.80
CA LYS A 251 -7.41 -8.51 -25.18
C LYS A 251 -7.63 -9.90 -25.78
N PRO A 252 -8.33 -9.98 -26.92
CA PRO A 252 -8.45 -11.25 -27.64
C PRO A 252 -7.08 -11.87 -27.96
N GLU A 253 -7.02 -13.19 -28.00
CA GLU A 253 -5.77 -13.95 -28.17
C GLU A 253 -5.03 -13.65 -29.48
N PHE A 254 -5.76 -13.23 -30.54
CA PHE A 254 -5.16 -12.82 -31.79
C PHE A 254 -4.42 -11.47 -31.75
N MET A 255 -4.52 -10.75 -30.62
CA MET A 255 -3.74 -9.53 -30.38
C MET A 255 -2.38 -9.90 -29.82
N GLU A 256 -1.37 -10.00 -30.67
CA GLU A 256 -0.03 -10.52 -30.33
C GLU A 256 0.82 -9.55 -29.49
N HIS A 257 0.47 -8.26 -29.46
CA HIS A 257 1.28 -7.24 -28.79
C HIS A 257 0.52 -6.56 -27.66
N ASN A 258 1.22 -6.28 -26.56
CA ASN A 258 0.68 -5.59 -25.37
C ASN A 258 -0.60 -6.27 -24.86
N ASN A 259 -0.62 -7.60 -24.82
CA ASN A 259 -1.73 -8.41 -24.37
C ASN A 259 -1.29 -9.26 -23.17
N GLU A 260 -1.41 -8.68 -21.99
CA GLU A 260 -0.94 -9.28 -20.75
C GLU A 260 -2.10 -9.88 -19.95
N GLU A 261 -1.80 -10.87 -19.13
CA GLU A 261 -2.76 -11.41 -18.17
C GLU A 261 -3.14 -10.36 -17.12
N VAL A 262 -4.42 -10.29 -16.79
CA VAL A 262 -4.97 -9.51 -15.69
C VAL A 262 -5.55 -10.47 -14.66
N TYR A 263 -5.08 -10.36 -13.44
CA TYR A 263 -5.63 -11.03 -12.26
C TYR A 263 -6.48 -10.03 -11.50
N ILE A 264 -7.68 -10.42 -11.13
CA ILE A 264 -8.62 -9.58 -10.40
C ILE A 264 -9.31 -10.36 -9.28
N ARG A 265 -9.49 -9.71 -8.13
CA ARG A 265 -10.34 -10.16 -7.03
C ARG A 265 -11.29 -9.03 -6.66
N ILE A 266 -12.57 -9.36 -6.45
CA ILE A 266 -13.57 -8.44 -5.93
C ILE A 266 -14.07 -9.00 -4.62
N VAL A 267 -14.11 -8.15 -3.58
CA VAL A 267 -14.64 -8.45 -2.24
C VAL A 267 -15.95 -7.71 -2.06
N TYR A 268 -16.99 -8.41 -1.64
CA TYR A 268 -18.31 -7.84 -1.45
C TYR A 268 -18.98 -8.41 -0.19
N ARG A 269 -19.84 -7.62 0.42
CA ARG A 269 -20.56 -8.00 1.64
C ARG A 269 -21.54 -9.12 1.35
N LYS A 270 -21.66 -10.06 2.28
CA LYS A 270 -22.59 -11.19 2.19
C LYS A 270 -24.05 -10.75 2.38
N ASP A 271 -24.29 -9.81 3.29
CA ASP A 271 -25.62 -9.36 3.72
C ASP A 271 -26.36 -8.55 2.63
N ASN A 272 -25.67 -7.61 1.97
CA ASN A 272 -26.28 -6.66 1.05
C ASN A 272 -25.61 -6.62 -0.32
N ARG A 273 -24.62 -7.45 -0.55
CA ARG A 273 -23.87 -7.66 -1.80
C ARG A 273 -23.15 -6.41 -2.34
N LYS A 274 -22.97 -5.37 -1.49
CA LYS A 274 -22.19 -4.19 -1.86
C LYS A 274 -20.71 -4.53 -2.01
N ILE A 275 -20.08 -4.04 -3.08
CA ILE A 275 -18.63 -4.12 -3.27
C ILE A 275 -17.96 -3.26 -2.20
N ILE A 276 -16.97 -3.82 -1.51
CA ILE A 276 -16.19 -3.13 -0.48
C ILE A 276 -14.69 -3.24 -0.70
N GLY A 277 -14.26 -3.97 -1.72
CA GLY A 277 -12.84 -4.07 -2.07
C GLY A 277 -12.60 -4.66 -3.44
N ALA A 278 -11.48 -4.29 -4.04
CA ALA A 278 -10.97 -4.90 -5.26
C ALA A 278 -9.44 -4.82 -5.30
N GLN A 279 -8.82 -5.84 -5.91
CA GLN A 279 -7.39 -5.94 -6.14
C GLN A 279 -7.13 -6.42 -7.55
N MET A 280 -6.12 -5.90 -8.21
CA MET A 280 -5.69 -6.35 -9.53
C MET A 280 -4.17 -6.39 -9.64
N ALA A 281 -3.68 -7.31 -10.49
CA ALA A 281 -2.27 -7.42 -10.86
C ALA A 281 -2.15 -7.69 -12.36
N SER A 282 -1.21 -7.03 -13.04
CA SER A 282 -0.89 -7.22 -14.44
C SER A 282 0.46 -6.61 -14.79
N LYS A 283 1.08 -7.04 -15.87
CA LYS A 283 2.16 -6.27 -16.51
C LYS A 283 1.63 -5.12 -17.36
N TYR A 284 0.34 -5.11 -17.65
CA TYR A 284 -0.34 -3.98 -18.29
C TYR A 284 -0.72 -2.91 -17.26
N ASP A 285 -0.86 -1.65 -17.69
CA ASP A 285 -1.39 -0.58 -16.83
C ASP A 285 -2.90 -0.77 -16.61
N ILE A 286 -3.24 -1.12 -15.38
CA ILE A 286 -4.60 -1.36 -14.89
C ILE A 286 -5.08 -0.27 -13.91
N SER A 287 -4.32 0.81 -13.76
CA SER A 287 -4.58 1.84 -12.76
C SER A 287 -5.94 2.51 -12.95
N MET A 288 -6.31 2.85 -14.18
CA MET A 288 -7.59 3.48 -14.48
C MET A 288 -8.78 2.55 -14.23
N ALA A 289 -8.62 1.25 -14.47
CA ALA A 289 -9.68 0.27 -14.20
C ALA A 289 -10.02 0.19 -12.70
N MET A 290 -9.06 0.39 -11.82
CA MET A 290 -9.29 0.39 -10.37
C MET A 290 -10.20 1.54 -9.91
N HIS A 291 -10.20 2.68 -10.60
CA HIS A 291 -11.07 3.81 -10.25
C HIS A 291 -12.57 3.50 -10.40
N VAL A 292 -12.93 2.55 -11.28
CA VAL A 292 -14.32 2.07 -11.39
C VAL A 292 -14.78 1.39 -10.11
N PHE A 293 -13.89 0.59 -9.49
CA PHE A 293 -14.16 -0.05 -8.20
C PHE A 293 -14.17 0.95 -7.04
N SER A 294 -13.27 1.94 -7.08
CA SER A 294 -13.27 3.02 -6.09
C SER A 294 -14.62 3.76 -6.10
N LEU A 295 -15.14 4.12 -7.29
CA LEU A 295 -16.45 4.73 -7.43
C LEU A 295 -17.59 3.77 -6.99
N ALA A 296 -17.51 2.50 -7.35
CA ALA A 296 -18.49 1.50 -6.96
C ALA A 296 -18.61 1.37 -5.43
N ILE A 297 -17.50 1.40 -4.71
CA ILE A 297 -17.49 1.37 -3.24
C ILE A 297 -18.09 2.66 -2.67
N GLN A 298 -17.67 3.82 -3.19
CA GLN A 298 -18.18 5.12 -2.77
C GLN A 298 -19.71 5.22 -2.90
N GLU A 299 -20.25 4.76 -4.02
CA GLU A 299 -21.70 4.81 -4.33
C GLU A 299 -22.46 3.58 -3.82
N GLY A 300 -21.81 2.65 -3.11
CA GLY A 300 -22.43 1.46 -2.55
C GLY A 300 -23.03 0.53 -3.61
N VAL A 301 -22.39 0.41 -4.77
CA VAL A 301 -22.83 -0.45 -5.88
C VAL A 301 -22.70 -1.91 -5.48
N THR A 302 -23.75 -2.70 -5.79
CA THR A 302 -23.72 -4.15 -5.55
C THR A 302 -23.01 -4.90 -6.67
N ILE A 303 -22.44 -6.06 -6.33
CA ILE A 303 -21.79 -6.94 -7.32
C ILE A 303 -22.77 -7.36 -8.43
N ASP A 304 -24.07 -7.46 -8.14
CA ASP A 304 -25.09 -7.84 -9.11
C ASP A 304 -25.36 -6.77 -10.16
N LYS A 305 -25.31 -5.48 -9.78
CA LYS A 305 -25.35 -4.36 -10.74
C LYS A 305 -24.07 -4.31 -11.57
N PHE A 306 -22.93 -4.62 -10.95
CA PHE A 306 -21.64 -4.56 -11.58
C PHE A 306 -21.44 -5.61 -12.69
N LYS A 307 -22.14 -6.75 -12.60
CA LYS A 307 -22.16 -7.81 -13.64
C LYS A 307 -22.58 -7.30 -15.02
N LEU A 308 -23.42 -6.28 -15.06
CA LEU A 308 -24.03 -5.74 -16.28
C LEU A 308 -23.55 -4.33 -16.59
N LEU A 309 -22.38 -3.96 -16.06
CA LEU A 309 -21.76 -2.67 -16.33
C LEU A 309 -21.51 -2.50 -17.84
N ASP A 310 -21.96 -1.38 -18.41
CA ASP A 310 -21.71 -1.02 -19.79
C ASP A 310 -20.21 -0.68 -19.96
N ILE A 311 -19.48 -1.62 -20.54
CA ILE A 311 -18.05 -1.50 -20.83
C ILE A 311 -17.86 -1.57 -22.34
N LEU A 312 -17.18 -0.57 -22.90
CA LEU A 312 -16.86 -0.53 -24.33
C LEU A 312 -16.06 -1.77 -24.76
N PHE A 313 -16.27 -2.19 -26.00
CA PHE A 313 -15.47 -3.22 -26.66
C PHE A 313 -14.78 -2.69 -27.91
N LEU A 314 -13.47 -2.90 -27.96
CA LEU A 314 -12.67 -2.85 -29.17
C LEU A 314 -11.48 -3.82 -28.94
N PRO A 315 -11.14 -4.70 -29.91
CA PRO A 315 -10.06 -5.69 -29.72
C PRO A 315 -8.73 -5.08 -29.28
N HIS A 316 -8.45 -3.84 -29.67
CA HIS A 316 -7.24 -3.13 -29.24
C HIS A 316 -7.22 -2.78 -27.75
N PHE A 317 -8.36 -2.75 -27.08
CA PHE A 317 -8.48 -2.37 -25.68
C PHE A 317 -8.85 -3.53 -24.76
N ASN A 318 -9.82 -4.37 -25.16
CA ASN A 318 -10.33 -5.43 -24.29
C ASN A 318 -11.04 -6.55 -25.08
N LYS A 319 -11.48 -7.59 -24.35
CA LYS A 319 -12.41 -8.63 -24.85
C LYS A 319 -13.85 -8.12 -24.79
N PRO A 320 -14.80 -8.71 -25.59
CA PRO A 320 -16.23 -8.41 -25.48
C PRO A 320 -16.76 -8.62 -24.06
N TYR A 321 -16.29 -9.67 -23.39
CA TYR A 321 -16.50 -9.92 -21.98
C TYR A 321 -15.22 -9.52 -21.22
N ASN A 322 -15.21 -8.30 -20.73
CA ASN A 322 -14.07 -7.72 -20.05
C ASN A 322 -13.80 -8.45 -18.72
N TYR A 323 -12.54 -8.52 -18.30
CA TYR A 323 -12.14 -9.17 -17.04
C TYR A 323 -12.89 -8.62 -15.81
N ILE A 324 -13.29 -7.33 -15.82
CA ILE A 324 -14.07 -6.70 -14.75
C ILE A 324 -15.46 -7.35 -14.64
N THR A 325 -16.20 -7.42 -15.77
CA THR A 325 -17.54 -8.03 -15.79
C THR A 325 -17.47 -9.54 -15.59
N MET A 326 -16.46 -10.21 -16.14
CA MET A 326 -16.24 -11.64 -15.93
C MET A 326 -15.98 -11.99 -14.47
N ALA A 327 -15.17 -11.21 -13.78
CA ALA A 327 -14.96 -11.37 -12.33
C ALA A 327 -16.28 -11.20 -11.57
N ALA A 328 -17.08 -10.20 -11.93
CA ALA A 328 -18.36 -9.97 -11.27
C ALA A 328 -19.38 -11.10 -11.59
N LEU A 329 -19.41 -11.63 -12.82
CA LEU A 329 -20.28 -12.75 -13.21
C LEU A 329 -19.95 -14.04 -12.45
N GLY A 330 -18.71 -14.24 -12.04
CA GLY A 330 -18.29 -15.35 -11.17
C GLY A 330 -18.80 -15.27 -9.74
N ALA A 331 -19.40 -14.16 -9.31
CA ALA A 331 -19.89 -13.99 -7.94
C ALA A 331 -21.11 -14.86 -7.65
N LYS A 332 -21.05 -15.58 -6.53
CA LYS A 332 -22.11 -16.48 -6.01
C LYS A 332 -23.21 -15.71 -5.30
#